data_098300d9ef40ce57694fc50e4fd9ebc3
#
_entry.id   098300d9ef40ce57694fc50e4fd9ebc3
#
_cell.length_a   1.000
_cell.length_b   1.000
_cell.length_c   1.000
_cell.angle_alpha   90.00
_cell.angle_beta   90.00
_cell.angle_gamma   90.00
#
_symmetry.space_group_name_H-M   'P 1'
#
loop_
_entity.id
_entity.type
_entity.pdbx_description
1 polymer ?
#
loop_
_entity_poly.entity_id
_entity_poly.type
_entity_poly.pdbx_seq_one_letter_code
_entity_poly.pdbx_strand_id
1 'polypeptide(L)'
;ADAGRMALIVGTAPGTDSKISEDKIKGYKHFANKLWNIARFVLENTEKELIGNNTIREQITETSDKQYVEAFEVLVKEITKEMDEYKFHLVAPKLYDYVWKTLADKIIEEFKSRLQNKEDATNRSAQATLYYLFTSSLQLLHPFIPFVTEEIYSTMNEGKENVVPLIVASWPRYE
;
A
#
# COMPACT_ATOMS: atom_id res chain seq x y z
N ALA A 1 9.66 1.84 16.20
CA ALA A 1 10.04 3.09 15.52
C ALA A 1 8.88 3.63 14.67
N ASP A 2 8.30 2.85 13.74
CA ASP A 2 7.27 3.29 12.78
C ASP A 2 6.02 3.88 13.41
N ALA A 3 5.47 3.23 14.44
CA ALA A 3 4.29 3.74 15.15
C ALA A 3 4.55 5.12 15.78
N GLY A 4 5.75 5.35 16.31
CA GLY A 4 6.15 6.66 16.83
C GLY A 4 6.27 7.72 15.73
N ARG A 5 6.83 7.36 14.57
CA ARG A 5 6.94 8.26 13.42
C ARG A 5 5.56 8.72 12.93
N MET A 6 4.63 7.77 12.74
CA MET A 6 3.25 8.09 12.36
C MET A 6 2.56 8.97 13.40
N ALA A 7 2.72 8.66 14.69
CA ALA A 7 2.12 9.44 15.77
C ALA A 7 2.61 10.89 15.81
N LEU A 8 3.86 11.14 15.41
CA LEU A 8 4.44 12.48 15.34
C LEU A 8 3.90 13.29 14.14
N ILE A 9 3.67 12.63 13.00
CA ILE A 9 3.31 13.30 11.74
C ILE A 9 1.79 13.53 11.65
N VAL A 10 1.00 12.49 11.95
CA VAL A 10 -0.46 12.56 11.75
C VAL A 10 -1.11 13.52 12.72
N GLY A 11 -1.86 14.48 12.17
CA GLY A 11 -2.61 15.47 12.95
C GLY A 11 -1.77 16.61 13.53
N THR A 12 -0.52 16.74 13.08
CA THR A 12 0.37 17.82 13.52
C THR A 12 0.67 18.74 12.33
N ALA A 13 -0.04 19.85 12.23
CA ALA A 13 0.26 20.86 11.22
C ALA A 13 1.59 21.58 11.56
N PRO A 14 2.35 22.06 10.56
CA PRO A 14 3.55 22.85 10.81
C PRO A 14 3.29 24.03 11.74
N GLY A 15 4.14 24.21 12.75
CA GLY A 15 4.02 25.29 13.73
C GLY A 15 3.03 25.05 14.87
N THR A 16 2.47 23.83 14.97
CA THR A 16 1.58 23.45 16.08
C THR A 16 2.23 22.42 17.00
N ASP A 17 1.87 22.45 18.28
CA ASP A 17 2.34 21.46 19.24
C ASP A 17 1.63 20.10 19.00
N SER A 18 2.42 19.03 19.00
CA SER A 18 1.89 17.68 18.89
C SER A 18 1.68 17.05 20.26
N LYS A 19 0.45 16.66 20.57
CA LYS A 19 0.18 15.81 21.73
C LYS A 19 0.32 14.35 21.32
N ILE A 20 1.37 13.71 21.80
CA ILE A 20 1.59 12.28 21.62
C ILE A 20 1.03 11.56 22.84
N SER A 21 0.14 10.58 22.60
CA SER A 21 -0.36 9.69 23.65
C SER A 21 0.07 8.25 23.35
N GLU A 22 0.16 7.43 24.39
CA GLU A 22 0.43 6.00 24.23
C GLU A 22 -0.63 5.31 23.34
N ASP A 23 -1.89 5.71 23.46
CA ASP A 23 -3.00 5.14 22.69
C ASP A 23 -2.85 5.46 21.19
N LYS A 24 -2.39 6.67 20.87
CA LYS A 24 -2.09 7.04 19.48
C LYS A 24 -0.96 6.17 18.90
N ILE A 25 0.10 5.92 19.67
CA ILE A 25 1.20 5.04 19.26
C ILE A 25 0.70 3.58 19.13
N LYS A 26 -0.11 3.09 20.07
CA LYS A 26 -0.72 1.74 20.00
C LYS A 26 -1.58 1.58 18.74
N GLY A 27 -2.38 2.59 18.38
CA GLY A 27 -3.17 2.59 17.14
C GLY A 27 -2.31 2.36 15.90
N TYR A 28 -1.19 3.07 15.77
CA TYR A 28 -0.27 2.89 14.63
C TYR A 28 0.54 1.59 14.68
N LYS A 29 0.76 1.01 15.86
CA LYS A 29 1.28 -0.37 15.97
C LYS A 29 0.30 -1.37 15.37
N HIS A 30 -1.01 -1.21 15.63
CA HIS A 30 -2.04 -2.06 15.00
C HIS A 30 -2.08 -1.88 13.47
N PHE A 31 -1.83 -0.67 12.98
CA PHE A 31 -1.71 -0.43 11.54
C PHE A 31 -0.53 -1.18 10.91
N ALA A 32 0.64 -1.17 11.54
CA ALA A 32 1.78 -1.97 11.09
C ALA A 32 1.45 -3.48 11.03
N ASN A 33 0.75 -4.00 12.04
CA ASN A 33 0.28 -5.38 12.04
C ASN A 33 -0.76 -5.65 10.93
N LYS A 34 -1.64 -4.68 10.64
CA LYS A 34 -2.60 -4.79 9.52
C LYS A 34 -1.88 -4.89 8.19
N LEU A 35 -0.82 -4.10 7.97
CA LEU A 35 0.01 -4.18 6.75
C LEU A 35 0.62 -5.57 6.57
N TRP A 36 1.14 -6.18 7.64
CA TRP A 36 1.64 -7.56 7.60
C TRP A 36 0.56 -8.59 7.24
N ASN A 37 -0.64 -8.42 7.78
CA ASN A 37 -1.75 -9.32 7.46
C ASN A 37 -2.18 -9.18 5.99
N ILE A 38 -2.20 -7.95 5.45
CA ILE A 38 -2.46 -7.70 4.03
C ILE A 38 -1.35 -8.33 3.18
N ALA A 39 -0.08 -8.13 3.54
CA ALA A 39 1.06 -8.69 2.81
C ALA A 39 0.96 -10.21 2.68
N ARG A 40 0.68 -10.89 3.80
CA ARG A 40 0.49 -12.34 3.81
C ARG A 40 -0.66 -12.77 2.90
N PHE A 41 -1.82 -12.09 3.00
CA PHE A 41 -2.97 -12.36 2.14
C PHE A 41 -2.63 -12.17 0.66
N VAL A 42 -1.93 -11.08 0.32
CA VAL A 42 -1.48 -10.81 -1.06
C VAL A 42 -0.57 -11.94 -1.57
N LEU A 43 0.43 -12.33 -0.78
CA LEU A 43 1.37 -13.38 -1.15
C LEU A 43 0.70 -14.75 -1.32
N GLU A 44 -0.24 -15.10 -0.44
CA GLU A 44 -0.97 -16.36 -0.50
C GLU A 44 -1.92 -16.45 -1.70
N ASN A 45 -2.36 -15.31 -2.22
CA ASN A 45 -3.33 -15.20 -3.31
C ASN A 45 -2.75 -14.63 -4.62
N THR A 46 -1.43 -14.49 -4.75
CA THR A 46 -0.78 -14.00 -5.98
C THR A 46 0.18 -15.06 -6.51
N GLU A 47 0.05 -15.38 -7.78
CA GLU A 47 0.97 -16.28 -8.47
C GLU A 47 2.39 -15.71 -8.52
N LYS A 48 3.39 -16.60 -8.40
CA LYS A 48 4.80 -16.19 -8.36
C LYS A 48 5.24 -15.38 -9.58
N GLU A 49 4.66 -15.65 -10.74
CA GLU A 49 4.94 -14.99 -12.01
C GLU A 49 4.46 -13.53 -12.03
N LEU A 50 3.48 -13.19 -11.19
CA LEU A 50 2.98 -11.83 -11.05
C LEU A 50 3.80 -11.00 -10.07
N ILE A 51 4.43 -11.64 -9.09
CA ILE A 51 5.20 -10.95 -8.06
C ILE A 51 6.46 -10.33 -8.67
N GLY A 52 6.63 -9.00 -8.55
CA GLY A 52 7.76 -8.24 -9.11
C GLY A 52 7.78 -8.15 -10.64
N ASN A 53 6.66 -8.45 -11.30
CA ASN A 53 6.53 -8.29 -12.74
C ASN A 53 6.35 -6.80 -13.09
N ASN A 54 7.23 -6.26 -13.91
CA ASN A 54 7.21 -4.86 -14.35
C ASN A 54 6.01 -4.54 -15.26
N THR A 55 5.37 -5.56 -15.85
CA THR A 55 4.17 -5.42 -16.70
C THR A 55 2.90 -5.85 -15.97
N ILE A 56 2.90 -5.80 -14.64
CA ILE A 56 1.76 -6.22 -13.80
C ILE A 56 0.46 -5.52 -14.20
N ARG A 57 0.52 -4.25 -14.61
CA ARG A 57 -0.65 -3.46 -15.02
C ARG A 57 -1.33 -4.02 -16.28
N GLU A 58 -0.57 -4.63 -17.20
CA GLU A 58 -1.11 -5.25 -18.41
C GLU A 58 -1.97 -6.49 -18.10
N GLN A 59 -1.78 -7.07 -16.90
CA GLN A 59 -2.58 -8.20 -16.42
C GLN A 59 -3.90 -7.77 -15.79
N ILE A 60 -4.13 -6.47 -15.60
CA ILE A 60 -5.37 -5.90 -15.07
C ILE A 60 -6.34 -5.70 -16.23
N THR A 61 -7.15 -6.71 -16.51
CA THR A 61 -8.01 -6.73 -17.69
C THR A 61 -9.45 -6.32 -17.41
N GLU A 62 -9.96 -6.63 -16.21
CA GLU A 62 -11.35 -6.37 -15.82
C GLU A 62 -11.63 -4.87 -15.64
N THR A 63 -12.79 -4.43 -16.13
CA THR A 63 -13.19 -3.02 -16.04
C THR A 63 -13.34 -2.54 -14.60
N SER A 64 -13.91 -3.37 -13.73
CA SER A 64 -14.03 -3.06 -12.30
C SER A 64 -12.68 -2.89 -11.63
N ASP A 65 -11.70 -3.73 -12.00
CA ASP A 65 -10.36 -3.70 -11.44
C ASP A 65 -9.60 -2.45 -11.90
N LYS A 66 -9.75 -2.07 -13.18
CA LYS A 66 -9.21 -0.82 -13.73
C LYS A 66 -9.75 0.41 -13.00
N GLN A 67 -11.02 0.43 -12.64
CA GLN A 67 -11.62 1.53 -11.86
C GLN A 67 -10.95 1.69 -10.48
N TYR A 68 -10.57 0.59 -9.82
CA TYR A 68 -9.80 0.68 -8.57
C TYR A 68 -8.41 1.26 -8.79
N VAL A 69 -7.75 0.89 -9.88
CA VAL A 69 -6.43 1.45 -10.25
C VAL A 69 -6.55 2.94 -10.56
N GLU A 70 -7.52 3.35 -11.37
CA GLU A 70 -7.78 4.76 -11.70
C GLU A 70 -8.06 5.60 -10.45
N ALA A 71 -8.92 5.09 -9.54
CA ALA A 71 -9.21 5.77 -8.28
C ALA A 71 -7.95 5.90 -7.39
N PHE A 72 -7.09 4.87 -7.39
CA PHE A 72 -5.82 4.92 -6.68
C PHE A 72 -4.84 5.92 -7.31
N GLU A 73 -4.77 6.02 -8.62
CA GLU A 73 -3.93 6.98 -9.33
C GLU A 73 -4.33 8.44 -9.04
N VAL A 74 -5.62 8.70 -8.91
CA VAL A 74 -6.10 10.01 -8.45
C VAL A 74 -5.56 10.31 -7.04
N LEU A 75 -5.58 9.34 -6.15
CA LEU A 75 -5.00 9.47 -4.81
C LEU A 75 -3.48 9.69 -4.88
N VAL A 76 -2.75 8.94 -5.72
CA VAL A 76 -1.30 9.12 -5.91
C VAL A 76 -0.97 10.53 -6.37
N LYS A 77 -1.74 11.07 -7.32
CA LYS A 77 -1.58 12.44 -7.82
C LYS A 77 -1.78 13.49 -6.72
N GLU A 78 -2.82 13.33 -5.91
CA GLU A 78 -3.09 14.22 -4.79
C GLU A 78 -1.98 14.16 -3.73
N ILE A 79 -1.57 12.95 -3.35
CA ILE A 79 -0.50 12.71 -2.39
C ILE A 79 0.83 13.30 -2.89
N THR A 80 1.17 13.10 -4.17
CA THR A 80 2.41 13.63 -4.75
C THR A 80 2.45 15.15 -4.64
N LYS A 81 1.35 15.82 -5.00
CA LYS A 81 1.23 17.27 -4.85
C LYS A 81 1.42 17.74 -3.40
N GLU A 82 0.78 17.05 -2.46
CA GLU A 82 0.88 17.40 -1.04
C GLU A 82 2.28 17.12 -0.46
N MET A 83 2.98 16.07 -0.95
CA MET A 83 4.37 15.79 -0.61
C MET A 83 5.30 16.90 -1.11
N ASP A 84 5.13 17.37 -2.35
CA ASP A 84 5.89 18.48 -2.93
C ASP A 84 5.67 19.80 -2.15
N GLU A 85 4.47 19.97 -1.59
CA GLU A 85 4.10 21.11 -0.76
C GLU A 85 4.48 20.92 0.75
N TYR A 86 5.17 19.83 1.11
CA TYR A 86 5.56 19.47 2.49
C TYR A 86 4.37 19.30 3.46
N LYS A 87 3.18 18.97 2.96
CA LYS A 87 1.96 18.75 3.75
C LYS A 87 1.85 17.32 4.29
N PHE A 88 2.91 16.80 4.87
CA PHE A 88 3.00 15.41 5.35
C PHE A 88 1.89 15.02 6.32
N HIS A 89 1.42 15.98 7.13
CA HIS A 89 0.32 15.80 8.08
C HIS A 89 -1.04 15.52 7.41
N LEU A 90 -1.20 15.84 6.12
CA LEU A 90 -2.38 15.50 5.32
C LEU A 90 -2.19 14.19 4.58
N VAL A 91 -0.99 13.89 4.10
CA VAL A 91 -0.67 12.68 3.34
C VAL A 91 -0.80 11.42 4.19
N ALA A 92 -0.18 11.39 5.36
CA ALA A 92 -0.13 10.21 6.20
C ALA A 92 -1.52 9.68 6.62
N PRO A 93 -2.51 10.52 7.02
CA PRO A 93 -3.88 10.06 7.29
C PRO A 93 -4.58 9.51 6.05
N LYS A 94 -4.39 10.10 4.86
CA LYS A 94 -5.01 9.62 3.62
C LYS A 94 -4.52 8.23 3.25
N LEU A 95 -3.21 8.00 3.37
CA LEU A 95 -2.62 6.67 3.14
C LEU A 95 -3.11 5.65 4.17
N TYR A 96 -3.17 6.03 5.43
CA TYR A 96 -3.74 5.19 6.48
C TYR A 96 -5.17 4.78 6.15
N ASP A 97 -6.04 5.75 5.83
CA ASP A 97 -7.43 5.52 5.51
C ASP A 97 -7.61 4.69 4.24
N TYR A 98 -6.83 4.95 3.21
CA TYR A 98 -6.85 4.16 1.98
C TYR A 98 -6.52 2.69 2.26
N VAL A 99 -5.41 2.43 2.92
CA VAL A 99 -4.97 1.04 3.18
C VAL A 99 -5.94 0.32 4.11
N TRP A 100 -6.42 0.99 5.15
CA TRP A 100 -7.31 0.36 6.12
C TRP A 100 -8.71 0.15 5.56
N LYS A 101 -9.37 1.24 5.13
CA LYS A 101 -10.77 1.22 4.75
C LYS A 101 -11.01 0.76 3.31
N THR A 102 -10.18 1.24 2.37
CA THR A 102 -10.41 0.96 0.95
C THR A 102 -9.75 -0.34 0.53
N LEU A 103 -8.46 -0.49 0.74
CA LEU A 103 -7.76 -1.68 0.28
C LEU A 103 -8.15 -2.92 1.11
N ALA A 104 -8.06 -2.85 2.46
CA ALA A 104 -8.28 -4.00 3.30
C ALA A 104 -9.77 -4.34 3.48
N ASP A 105 -10.59 -3.36 3.87
CA ASP A 105 -11.97 -3.63 4.27
C ASP A 105 -12.95 -3.65 3.08
N LYS A 106 -12.57 -3.12 1.90
CA LYS A 106 -13.41 -3.14 0.71
C LYS A 106 -12.83 -4.03 -0.39
N ILE A 107 -11.68 -3.65 -1.00
CA ILE A 107 -11.16 -4.32 -2.20
C ILE A 107 -10.83 -5.79 -1.92
N ILE A 108 -10.11 -6.07 -0.83
CA ILE A 108 -9.78 -7.45 -0.45
C ILE A 108 -11.05 -8.28 -0.24
N GLU A 109 -12.05 -7.74 0.46
CA GLU A 109 -13.30 -8.47 0.72
C GLU A 109 -14.06 -8.78 -0.59
N GLU A 110 -14.16 -7.82 -1.51
CA GLU A 110 -14.78 -8.01 -2.81
C GLU A 110 -14.03 -9.03 -3.69
N PHE A 111 -12.70 -9.09 -3.57
CA PHE A 111 -11.88 -9.97 -4.38
C PHE A 111 -11.77 -11.40 -3.85
N LYS A 112 -12.12 -11.66 -2.60
CA LYS A 112 -11.94 -12.98 -1.96
C LYS A 112 -12.52 -14.13 -2.78
N SER A 113 -13.75 -14.02 -3.27
CA SER A 113 -14.39 -15.09 -4.04
C SER A 113 -13.64 -15.38 -5.35
N ARG A 114 -13.20 -14.36 -6.05
CA ARG A 114 -12.43 -14.47 -7.29
C ARG A 114 -11.04 -15.05 -7.03
N LEU A 115 -10.35 -14.59 -5.97
CA LEU A 115 -9.02 -15.06 -5.62
C LEU A 115 -9.00 -16.52 -5.16
N GLN A 116 -10.05 -16.99 -4.50
CA GLN A 116 -10.17 -18.38 -4.05
C GLN A 116 -10.52 -19.36 -5.18
N ASN A 117 -11.15 -18.89 -6.26
CA ASN A 117 -11.50 -19.70 -7.40
C ASN A 117 -10.47 -19.53 -8.54
N LYS A 118 -9.54 -20.48 -8.63
CA LYS A 118 -8.47 -20.45 -9.66
C LYS A 118 -8.98 -20.65 -11.09
N GLU A 119 -10.19 -21.18 -11.26
CA GLU A 119 -10.83 -21.37 -12.57
C GLU A 119 -11.62 -20.14 -13.02
N ASP A 120 -11.77 -19.14 -12.15
CA ASP A 120 -12.43 -17.89 -12.51
C ASP A 120 -11.57 -17.13 -13.53
N ALA A 121 -12.13 -16.84 -14.70
CA ALA A 121 -11.43 -16.12 -15.77
C ALA A 121 -10.91 -14.74 -15.34
N THR A 122 -11.49 -14.15 -14.31
CA THR A 122 -11.11 -12.84 -13.75
C THR A 122 -10.11 -12.94 -12.59
N ASN A 123 -9.76 -14.16 -12.16
CA ASN A 123 -8.85 -14.38 -11.02
C ASN A 123 -7.51 -13.70 -11.22
N ARG A 124 -6.89 -13.86 -12.39
CA ARG A 124 -5.58 -13.27 -12.70
C ARG A 124 -5.59 -11.73 -12.64
N SER A 125 -6.67 -11.10 -13.14
CA SER A 125 -6.85 -9.66 -13.06
C SER A 125 -6.96 -9.20 -11.59
N ALA A 126 -7.73 -9.92 -10.77
CA ALA A 126 -7.85 -9.63 -9.35
C ALA A 126 -6.51 -9.74 -8.60
N GLN A 127 -5.72 -10.79 -8.87
CA GLN A 127 -4.38 -10.96 -8.31
C GLN A 127 -3.46 -9.80 -8.68
N ALA A 128 -3.40 -9.45 -9.96
CA ALA A 128 -2.57 -8.38 -10.47
C ALA A 128 -2.96 -7.02 -9.86
N THR A 129 -4.26 -6.74 -9.78
CA THR A 129 -4.78 -5.52 -9.17
C THR A 129 -4.42 -5.42 -7.70
N LEU A 130 -4.66 -6.47 -6.93
CA LEU A 130 -4.36 -6.48 -5.51
C LEU A 130 -2.85 -6.30 -5.25
N TYR A 131 -2.01 -7.03 -5.99
CA TYR A 131 -0.57 -6.91 -5.89
C TYR A 131 -0.09 -5.49 -6.23
N TYR A 132 -0.57 -4.91 -7.34
CA TYR A 132 -0.22 -3.56 -7.76
C TYR A 132 -0.60 -2.50 -6.72
N LEU A 133 -1.86 -2.51 -6.27
CA LEU A 133 -2.35 -1.54 -5.30
C LEU A 133 -1.60 -1.64 -3.96
N PHE A 134 -1.31 -2.85 -3.51
CA PHE A 134 -0.61 -3.04 -2.24
C PHE A 134 0.86 -2.63 -2.31
N THR A 135 1.61 -3.05 -3.33
CA THR A 135 3.02 -2.69 -3.48
C THR A 135 3.22 -1.20 -3.69
N SER A 136 2.37 -0.56 -4.48
CA SER A 136 2.37 0.89 -4.65
C SER A 136 2.02 1.62 -3.34
N SER A 137 1.11 1.07 -2.53
CA SER A 137 0.80 1.61 -1.19
C SER A 137 2.00 1.52 -0.24
N LEU A 138 2.80 0.43 -0.30
CA LEU A 138 4.03 0.33 0.48
C LEU A 138 5.06 1.41 0.08
N GLN A 139 5.19 1.69 -1.22
CA GLN A 139 6.07 2.76 -1.72
C GLN A 139 5.63 4.13 -1.18
N LEU A 140 4.33 4.44 -1.24
CA LEU A 140 3.78 5.71 -0.74
C LEU A 140 3.90 5.84 0.79
N LEU A 141 3.78 4.76 1.53
CA LEU A 141 3.90 4.72 2.99
C LEU A 141 5.36 4.76 3.47
N HIS A 142 6.32 4.38 2.63
CA HIS A 142 7.71 4.20 3.03
C HIS A 142 8.34 5.45 3.68
N PRO A 143 8.12 6.70 3.23
CA PRO A 143 8.65 7.89 3.90
C PRO A 143 8.18 8.04 5.36
N PHE A 144 7.02 7.50 5.70
CA PHE A 144 6.38 7.61 7.02
C PHE A 144 6.74 6.47 7.95
N ILE A 145 6.73 5.24 7.44
CA ILE A 145 6.93 3.99 8.20
C ILE A 145 7.93 3.06 7.50
N PRO A 146 9.20 3.50 7.35
CA PRO A 146 10.18 2.84 6.50
C PRO A 146 10.52 1.42 6.92
N PHE A 147 10.53 1.11 8.22
CA PHE A 147 10.99 -0.20 8.68
C PHE A 147 10.02 -1.32 8.32
N VAL A 148 8.73 -1.16 8.59
CA VAL A 148 7.73 -2.19 8.28
C VAL A 148 7.51 -2.33 6.79
N THR A 149 7.53 -1.23 6.03
CA THR A 149 7.33 -1.28 4.57
C THR A 149 8.50 -1.93 3.87
N GLU A 150 9.74 -1.62 4.27
CA GLU A 150 10.94 -2.27 3.71
C GLU A 150 10.96 -3.77 4.00
N GLU A 151 10.67 -4.16 5.25
CA GLU A 151 10.67 -5.56 5.67
C GLU A 151 9.61 -6.37 4.92
N ILE A 152 8.39 -5.82 4.78
CA ILE A 152 7.33 -6.45 3.99
C ILE A 152 7.76 -6.58 2.53
N TYR A 153 8.28 -5.51 1.94
CA TYR A 153 8.70 -5.50 0.53
C TYR A 153 9.83 -6.47 0.26
N SER A 154 10.80 -6.53 1.15
CA SER A 154 11.90 -7.51 1.09
C SER A 154 11.38 -8.95 1.16
N THR A 155 10.47 -9.24 2.10
CA THR A 155 9.83 -10.56 2.24
C THR A 155 9.04 -10.94 0.98
N MET A 156 8.31 -9.99 0.38
CA MET A 156 7.54 -10.23 -0.85
C MET A 156 8.42 -10.54 -2.07
N ASN A 157 9.66 -10.09 -2.05
CA ASN A 157 10.62 -10.30 -3.13
C ASN A 157 11.73 -11.28 -2.77
N GLU A 158 11.59 -12.07 -1.71
CA GLU A 158 12.57 -13.06 -1.27
C GLU A 158 12.89 -14.05 -2.40
N GLY A 159 14.17 -14.31 -2.60
CA GLY A 159 14.66 -15.18 -3.66
C GLY A 159 14.72 -14.58 -5.06
N LYS A 160 14.42 -13.28 -5.23
CA LYS A 160 14.59 -12.57 -6.50
C LYS A 160 15.94 -11.84 -6.54
N GLU A 161 16.55 -11.87 -7.71
CA GLU A 161 17.78 -11.12 -7.98
C GLU A 161 17.47 -9.66 -8.30
N ASN A 162 18.39 -8.75 -7.94
CA ASN A 162 18.34 -7.33 -8.28
C ASN A 162 17.11 -6.56 -7.76
N VAL A 163 16.55 -6.95 -6.64
CA VAL A 163 15.48 -6.20 -5.99
C VAL A 163 16.04 -4.89 -5.43
N VAL A 164 15.50 -3.78 -5.91
CA VAL A 164 15.86 -2.44 -5.44
C VAL A 164 15.11 -2.17 -4.13
N PRO A 165 15.80 -1.81 -3.01
CA PRO A 165 15.14 -1.45 -1.77
C PRO A 165 14.16 -0.28 -1.95
N LEU A 166 13.08 -0.24 -1.17
CA LEU A 166 12.06 0.82 -1.27
C LEU A 166 12.63 2.23 -1.12
N ILE A 167 13.65 2.39 -0.28
CA ILE A 167 14.29 3.70 -0.02
C ILE A 167 14.87 4.35 -1.28
N VAL A 168 15.21 3.57 -2.31
CA VAL A 168 15.72 4.06 -3.61
C VAL A 168 14.81 3.67 -4.77
N ALA A 169 13.67 3.03 -4.50
CA ALA A 169 12.68 2.71 -5.52
C ALA A 169 12.02 4.00 -6.06
N SER A 170 11.61 3.93 -7.32
CA SER A 170 10.90 5.06 -7.94
C SER A 170 9.56 5.31 -7.23
N TRP A 171 9.21 6.59 -7.08
CA TRP A 171 7.87 6.97 -6.63
C TRP A 171 6.80 6.45 -7.59
N PRO A 172 5.64 5.97 -7.09
CA PRO A 172 4.57 5.49 -7.96
C PRO A 172 4.16 6.56 -8.96
N ARG A 173 4.09 6.18 -10.24
CA ARG A 173 3.66 7.08 -11.32
C ARG A 173 2.16 6.92 -11.55
N TYR A 174 1.52 8.00 -11.95
CA TYR A 174 0.14 8.04 -12.45
C TYR A 174 0.16 8.47 -13.90
N GLU A 175 -0.72 7.92 -14.69
CA GLU A 175 -0.92 8.28 -16.11
C GLU A 175 -2.03 9.34 -16.28
#